data_bcfd89f3ce9305807cbb01e9ccd752f8
#
_entry.id   bcfd89f3ce9305807cbb01e9ccd752f8
#
_cell.length_a   1.000
_cell.length_b   1.000
_cell.length_c   1.000
_cell.angle_alpha   90.00
_cell.angle_beta   90.00
_cell.angle_gamma   90.00
#
_symmetry.space_group_name_H-M   'P 1'
#
loop_
_entity.id
_entity.type
_entity.pdbx_description
1 polymer ?
#
loop_
_entity_poly.entity_id
_entity_poly.type
_entity_poly.pdbx_seq_one_letter_code
_entity_poly.pdbx_strand_id
1 'polypeptide(L)'
;MLYNLSNNDGNRIVQTDELIGKKFGLIERLMLNGVKSSRLTVSESSRGIQKIIQSGQHIVFSDIEMRKKGVLIRIISQIEKCYWAIPFYKLTLYKSDNFSIHADGEFIKYNINEITKKMRVL
;
A
#
# COMPACT_ATOMS: atom_id res chain seq x y z
N MET A 1 4.95 -0.31 9.18
CA MET A 1 6.37 -0.60 8.86
C MET A 1 6.62 -0.23 7.40
N LEU A 2 7.53 0.66 7.18
CA LEU A 2 7.84 1.20 5.84
C LEU A 2 9.27 0.81 5.48
N TYR A 3 9.47 0.15 4.35
CA TYR A 3 10.81 -0.30 3.97
C TYR A 3 10.98 -0.37 2.46
N ASN A 4 12.24 -0.30 2.03
CA ASN A 4 12.62 -0.34 0.63
C ASN A 4 13.03 -1.75 0.23
N LEU A 5 12.57 -2.21 -0.93
CA LEU A 5 12.82 -3.56 -1.40
C LEU A 5 14.28 -3.78 -1.83
N SER A 6 15.01 -2.73 -2.17
CA SER A 6 16.40 -2.89 -2.59
C SER A 6 17.30 -3.49 -1.49
N ASN A 7 16.88 -3.38 -0.24
CA ASN A 7 17.55 -4.01 0.90
C ASN A 7 16.83 -5.30 1.29
N ASN A 8 16.38 -6.04 0.31
CA ASN A 8 15.57 -7.21 0.52
C ASN A 8 16.32 -8.28 1.31
N ASP A 9 15.98 -8.42 2.57
CA ASP A 9 16.39 -9.56 3.37
C ASP A 9 15.15 -10.32 3.84
N GLY A 10 15.31 -11.60 4.15
CA GLY A 10 14.23 -12.44 4.60
C GLY A 10 13.55 -11.93 5.87
N ASN A 11 14.26 -11.14 6.66
CA ASN A 11 13.73 -10.60 7.91
C ASN A 11 12.58 -9.62 7.67
N ARG A 12 12.65 -8.83 6.61
CA ARG A 12 11.55 -7.90 6.28
C ARG A 12 10.27 -8.63 5.93
N ILE A 13 10.39 -9.73 5.20
CA ILE A 13 9.23 -10.56 4.86
C ILE A 13 8.61 -11.17 6.11
N VAL A 14 9.43 -11.71 7.00
CA VAL A 14 8.97 -12.30 8.25
C VAL A 14 8.29 -11.25 9.13
N GLN A 15 8.91 -10.08 9.28
CA GLN A 15 8.35 -8.99 10.07
C GLN A 15 7.01 -8.52 9.50
N THR A 16 6.90 -8.44 8.18
CA THR A 16 5.66 -8.07 7.52
C THR A 16 4.56 -9.08 7.81
N ASP A 17 4.87 -10.36 7.66
CA ASP A 17 3.91 -11.44 7.92
C ASP A 17 3.45 -11.44 9.38
N GLU A 18 4.32 -11.15 10.31
CA GLU A 18 3.96 -11.05 11.72
C GLU A 18 3.06 -9.85 12.00
N LEU A 19 3.32 -8.73 11.35
CA LEU A 19 2.58 -7.50 11.59
C LEU A 19 1.19 -7.52 11.00
N ILE A 20 1.05 -7.94 9.76
CA ILE A 20 -0.22 -7.85 9.01
C ILE A 20 -0.78 -9.20 8.57
N GLY A 21 -0.13 -10.29 8.91
CA GLY A 21 -0.53 -11.63 8.52
C GLY A 21 0.08 -12.06 7.20
N LYS A 22 0.12 -13.36 6.97
CA LYS A 22 0.65 -13.93 5.72
C LYS A 22 -0.29 -13.65 4.57
N LYS A 23 0.21 -13.81 3.36
CA LYS A 23 -0.63 -13.72 2.16
C LYS A 23 -1.76 -14.73 2.24
N PHE A 24 -2.93 -14.34 1.74
CA PHE A 24 -4.04 -15.29 1.60
C PHE A 24 -3.66 -16.39 0.61
N GLY A 25 -4.08 -17.62 0.93
CA GLY A 25 -3.89 -18.73 0.03
C GLY A 25 -4.74 -18.58 -1.24
N LEU A 26 -4.48 -19.43 -2.23
CA LEU A 26 -5.16 -19.34 -3.52
C LEU A 26 -6.68 -19.48 -3.37
N ILE A 27 -7.14 -20.42 -2.57
CA ILE A 27 -8.57 -20.65 -2.34
C ILE A 27 -9.20 -19.44 -1.65
N GLU A 28 -8.53 -18.91 -0.64
CA GLU A 28 -9.00 -17.73 0.08
C GLU A 28 -9.13 -16.51 -0.84
N ARG A 29 -8.17 -16.34 -1.75
CA ARG A 29 -8.23 -15.24 -2.73
C ARG A 29 -9.46 -15.35 -3.64
N LEU A 30 -9.78 -16.56 -4.05
CA LEU A 30 -10.95 -16.81 -4.89
C LEU A 30 -12.24 -16.52 -4.14
N MET A 31 -12.32 -16.92 -2.88
CA MET A 31 -13.52 -16.68 -2.05
C MET A 31 -13.73 -15.21 -1.76
N LEU A 32 -12.67 -14.42 -1.69
CA LEU A 32 -12.75 -12.99 -1.41
C LEU A 32 -12.87 -12.14 -2.68
N ASN A 33 -12.97 -12.76 -3.85
CA ASN A 33 -13.01 -12.06 -5.15
C ASN A 33 -11.78 -11.20 -5.39
N GLY A 34 -10.64 -11.69 -4.93
CA GLY A 34 -9.39 -10.96 -5.03
C GLY A 34 -9.08 -10.17 -3.79
N VAL A 35 -7.79 -9.98 -3.52
CA VAL A 35 -7.29 -9.30 -2.32
C VAL A 35 -6.38 -8.15 -2.67
N LYS A 36 -6.17 -7.90 -3.96
CA LYS A 36 -5.20 -6.91 -4.44
C LYS A 36 -5.90 -5.91 -5.35
N SER A 37 -5.62 -4.65 -5.12
CA SER A 37 -6.17 -3.60 -5.97
C SER A 37 -5.48 -3.58 -7.34
N SER A 38 -6.09 -2.92 -8.30
CA SER A 38 -5.41 -2.54 -9.52
C SER A 38 -4.35 -1.49 -9.20
N ARG A 39 -3.49 -1.20 -10.18
CA ARG A 39 -2.47 -0.18 -10.04
C ARG A 39 -3.14 1.20 -9.98
N LEU A 40 -2.76 1.98 -8.98
CA LEU A 40 -3.31 3.31 -8.73
C LEU A 40 -2.21 4.35 -8.88
N THR A 41 -2.59 5.57 -9.25
CA THR A 41 -1.65 6.70 -9.32
C THR A 41 -1.67 7.46 -8.01
N VAL A 42 -0.48 7.70 -7.45
CA VAL A 42 -0.32 8.48 -6.23
C VAL A 42 -0.32 9.95 -6.58
N SER A 43 -1.24 10.72 -6.00
CA SER A 43 -1.31 12.16 -6.23
C SER A 43 -0.45 12.94 -5.24
N GLU A 44 -0.33 12.47 -4.01
CA GLU A 44 0.44 13.12 -2.97
C GLU A 44 0.84 12.11 -1.91
N SER A 45 1.99 12.31 -1.26
CA SER A 45 2.42 11.49 -0.15
C SER A 45 3.16 12.32 0.88
N SER A 46 3.27 11.80 2.09
CA SER A 46 4.00 12.43 3.18
C SER A 46 5.50 12.49 2.89
N ARG A 47 6.21 13.36 3.60
CA ARG A 47 7.64 13.52 3.42
C ARG A 47 8.44 12.26 3.70
N GLY A 48 8.04 11.50 4.70
CA GLY A 48 8.72 10.25 5.05
C GLY A 48 8.68 9.26 3.91
N ILE A 49 7.53 9.14 3.25
CA ILE A 49 7.38 8.27 2.09
C ILE A 49 8.14 8.83 0.90
N GLN A 50 8.06 10.13 0.64
CA GLN A 50 8.79 10.77 -0.45
C GLN A 50 10.30 10.55 -0.35
N LYS A 51 10.85 10.63 0.85
CA LYS A 51 12.29 10.40 1.07
C LYS A 51 12.70 8.99 0.70
N ILE A 52 11.87 8.01 1.03
CA ILE A 52 12.20 6.60 0.78
C ILE A 52 12.13 6.27 -0.70
N ILE A 53 11.12 6.76 -1.38
CA ILE A 53 10.91 6.48 -2.81
C ILE A 53 11.66 7.46 -3.71
N GLN A 54 12.24 8.51 -3.16
CA GLN A 54 12.97 9.53 -3.92
C GLN A 54 12.17 10.00 -5.15
N SER A 55 10.87 10.26 -4.93
CA SER A 55 9.93 10.39 -6.04
C SER A 55 10.16 11.59 -6.94
N GLY A 56 10.72 12.69 -6.40
CA GLY A 56 11.03 13.87 -7.22
C GLY A 56 9.90 14.24 -8.17
N GLN A 57 10.20 14.23 -9.46
CA GLN A 57 9.26 14.56 -10.53
C GLN A 57 8.66 13.33 -11.21
N HIS A 58 8.94 12.15 -10.71
CA HIS A 58 8.48 10.91 -11.36
C HIS A 58 7.06 10.56 -10.94
N ILE A 59 6.33 9.93 -11.85
CA ILE A 59 5.03 9.38 -11.54
C ILE A 59 5.21 8.17 -10.62
N VAL A 60 4.42 8.12 -9.57
CA VAL A 60 4.46 7.04 -8.59
C VAL A 60 3.17 6.26 -8.68
N PHE A 61 3.31 4.94 -8.80
CA PHE A 61 2.19 4.02 -8.79
C PHE A 61 2.14 3.26 -7.48
N SER A 62 0.98 2.73 -7.16
CA SER A 62 0.79 1.97 -5.94
C SER A 62 -0.29 0.92 -6.14
N ASP A 63 -0.19 -0.16 -5.39
CA ASP A 63 -1.31 -1.08 -5.23
C ASP A 63 -1.44 -1.47 -3.76
N ILE A 64 -2.58 -2.00 -3.41
CA ILE A 64 -2.93 -2.34 -2.04
C ILE A 64 -3.30 -3.81 -1.99
N GLU A 65 -2.60 -4.57 -1.15
CA GLU A 65 -2.88 -5.98 -0.94
C GLU A 65 -3.50 -6.18 0.44
N MET A 66 -4.66 -6.82 0.48
CA MET A 66 -5.30 -7.14 1.76
C MET A 66 -4.63 -8.36 2.39
N ARG A 67 -4.40 -8.27 3.68
CA ARG A 67 -3.89 -9.35 4.52
C ARG A 67 -4.88 -9.61 5.66
N LYS A 68 -4.67 -10.67 6.41
CA LYS A 68 -5.59 -11.03 7.51
C LYS A 68 -5.63 -10.01 8.64
N LYS A 69 -4.52 -9.32 8.88
CA LYS A 69 -4.41 -8.38 10.01
C LYS A 69 -4.11 -6.97 9.58
N GLY A 70 -4.09 -6.69 8.29
CA GLY A 70 -3.76 -5.37 7.81
C GLY A 70 -3.72 -5.29 6.29
N VAL A 71 -3.00 -4.29 5.80
CA VAL A 71 -2.81 -4.09 4.36
C VAL A 71 -1.32 -3.91 4.07
N LEU A 72 -0.92 -4.37 2.89
CA LEU A 72 0.41 -4.12 2.36
C LEU A 72 0.28 -3.20 1.17
N ILE A 73 0.86 -2.02 1.28
CA ILE A 73 0.84 -1.04 0.21
C ILE A 73 2.18 -1.09 -0.50
N ARG A 74 2.16 -1.38 -1.80
CA ARG A 74 3.34 -1.30 -2.63
C ARG A 74 3.36 0.05 -3.29
N ILE A 75 4.53 0.69 -3.26
CA ILE A 75 4.74 2.00 -3.84
C ILE A 75 5.87 1.84 -4.84
N ILE A 76 5.58 2.12 -6.09
CA ILE A 76 6.49 1.86 -7.20
C ILE A 76 6.80 3.17 -7.90
N SER A 77 8.07 3.60 -7.82
CA SER A 77 8.59 4.68 -8.64
C SER A 77 9.48 4.10 -9.73
N GLN A 78 10.02 4.94 -10.60
CA GLN A 78 10.95 4.48 -11.63
C GLN A 78 12.26 3.95 -11.05
N ILE A 79 12.62 4.40 -9.87
CA ILE A 79 13.90 4.12 -9.25
C ILE A 79 13.78 3.07 -8.15
N GLU A 80 12.70 3.13 -7.38
CA GLU A 80 12.57 2.38 -6.14
C GLU A 80 11.24 1.66 -6.02
N LYS A 81 11.27 0.52 -5.32
CA LYS A 81 10.06 -0.14 -4.83
C LYS A 81 10.07 -0.09 -3.32
N CYS A 82 8.98 0.38 -2.75
CA CYS A 82 8.84 0.53 -1.32
C CYS A 82 7.60 -0.21 -0.85
N TYR A 83 7.66 -0.80 0.33
CA TYR A 83 6.54 -1.50 0.94
C TYR A 83 6.15 -0.82 2.23
N TRP A 84 4.85 -0.64 2.42
CA TRP A 84 4.29 -0.06 3.64
C TRP A 84 3.25 -1.03 4.21
N ALA A 85 3.62 -1.70 5.29
CA ALA A 85 2.75 -2.64 5.96
C ALA A 85 2.03 -1.93 7.11
N ILE A 86 0.70 -1.94 7.07
CA ILE A 86 -0.12 -1.24 8.06
C ILE A 86 -1.09 -2.23 8.69
N PRO A 87 -0.97 -2.52 9.99
CA PRO A 87 -1.98 -3.33 10.67
C PRO A 87 -3.29 -2.55 10.77
N PHE A 88 -4.41 -3.28 10.80
CA PHE A 88 -5.73 -2.64 10.78
C PHE A 88 -5.94 -1.65 11.92
N TYR A 89 -5.37 -1.91 13.10
CA TYR A 89 -5.57 -1.03 14.25
C TYR A 89 -4.88 0.34 14.09
N LYS A 90 -3.98 0.48 13.14
CA LYS A 90 -3.32 1.76 12.83
C LYS A 90 -3.84 2.42 11.57
N LEU A 91 -4.66 1.72 10.81
CA LEU A 91 -5.09 2.15 9.49
C LEU A 91 -6.25 3.15 9.61
N THR A 92 -6.12 4.27 8.94
CA THR A 92 -7.22 5.24 8.78
C THR A 92 -7.38 5.54 7.30
N LEU A 93 -8.62 5.44 6.84
CA LEU A 93 -8.98 5.70 5.45
C LEU A 93 -9.87 6.93 5.38
N TYR A 94 -9.55 7.81 4.46
CA TYR A 94 -10.39 8.97 4.16
C TYR A 94 -10.83 8.91 2.71
N LYS A 95 -12.10 9.12 2.49
CA LYS A 95 -12.68 9.16 1.14
C LYS A 95 -13.60 10.37 1.03
N SER A 96 -13.14 11.36 0.30
CA SER A 96 -13.94 12.55 -0.03
C SER A 96 -13.72 12.84 -1.51
N ASP A 97 -13.11 13.95 -1.84
CA ASP A 97 -12.71 14.23 -3.22
C ASP A 97 -11.51 13.39 -3.63
N ASN A 98 -10.71 12.97 -2.65
CA ASN A 98 -9.57 12.08 -2.83
C ASN A 98 -9.66 10.92 -1.85
N PHE A 99 -9.09 9.81 -2.24
CA PHE A 99 -8.92 8.67 -1.35
C PHE A 99 -7.53 8.73 -0.74
N SER A 100 -7.44 8.60 0.58
CA SER A 100 -6.15 8.64 1.24
C SER A 100 -6.05 7.60 2.35
N ILE A 101 -4.83 7.12 2.58
CA ILE A 101 -4.49 6.15 3.62
C ILE A 101 -3.50 6.81 4.56
N HIS A 102 -3.79 6.71 5.86
CA HIS A 102 -2.98 7.32 6.91
C HIS A 102 -2.60 6.29 7.96
N ALA A 103 -1.38 6.32 8.41
CA ALA A 103 -0.89 5.52 9.54
C ALA A 103 0.46 6.08 10.02
N ASP A 104 0.68 6.07 11.34
CA ASP A 104 1.95 6.44 11.95
C ASP A 104 2.49 7.81 11.50
N GLY A 105 1.60 8.77 11.28
CA GLY A 105 2.00 10.10 10.84
C GLY A 105 2.34 10.23 9.36
N GLU A 106 2.23 9.16 8.61
CA GLU A 106 2.47 9.14 7.17
C GLU A 106 1.15 9.02 6.41
N PHE A 107 1.15 9.43 5.15
CA PHE A 107 -0.05 9.30 4.32
C PHE A 107 0.29 9.15 2.83
N ILE A 108 -0.65 8.55 2.10
CA ILE A 108 -0.67 8.50 0.64
C ILE A 108 -2.05 8.89 0.17
N LYS A 109 -2.12 9.80 -0.80
CA LYS A 109 -3.36 10.17 -1.49
C LYS A 109 -3.36 9.62 -2.90
N TYR A 110 -4.49 9.08 -3.31
CA TYR A 110 -4.68 8.50 -4.64
C TYR A 110 -5.65 9.34 -5.46
N ASN A 111 -5.51 9.24 -6.78
CA ASN A 111 -6.43 9.89 -7.69
C ASN A 111 -7.77 9.15 -7.69
N ILE A 112 -8.82 9.82 -7.22
CA ILE A 112 -10.11 9.18 -6.98
C ILE A 112 -10.85 8.79 -8.26
N ASN A 113 -10.57 9.47 -9.38
CA ASN A 113 -11.24 9.17 -10.64
C ASN A 113 -10.95 7.75 -11.13
N GLU A 114 -9.80 7.22 -10.79
CA GLU A 114 -9.45 5.84 -11.12
C GLU A 114 -10.04 4.86 -10.11
N ILE A 115 -10.13 5.26 -8.85
CA ILE A 115 -10.53 4.40 -7.75
C ILE A 115 -12.01 4.08 -7.79
N THR A 116 -12.85 5.09 -8.05
CA THR A 116 -14.31 4.95 -8.00
C THR A 116 -14.81 3.95 -9.03
N LYS A 117 -14.09 3.77 -10.13
CA LYS A 117 -14.49 2.85 -11.19
C LYS A 117 -13.99 1.43 -10.97
N LYS A 118 -12.91 1.25 -10.22
CA LYS A 118 -12.21 -0.03 -10.14
C LYS A 118 -12.17 -0.65 -8.76
N MET A 119 -12.40 0.12 -7.71
CA MET A 119 -12.30 -0.37 -6.34
C MET A 119 -13.57 -0.13 -5.57
N ARG A 120 -14.51 -1.05 -5.72
CA ARG A 120 -15.71 -1.03 -4.90
C ARG A 120 -15.49 -1.60 -3.50
N VAL A 121 -14.32 -2.14 -3.24
CA VAL A 121 -14.04 -2.91 -2.03
C VAL A 121 -13.59 -2.03 -0.88
N LEU A 122 -13.12 -0.86 -1.18
CA LEU A 122 -12.71 0.10 -0.17
C LEU A 122 -13.69 1.28 -0.16
#